data_cdba17de55195a18624e7f228ddd04af
#
_entry.id   cdba17de55195a18624e7f228ddd04af
#
_cell.length_a   1.000
_cell.length_b   1.000
_cell.length_c   1.000
_cell.angle_alpha   90.00
_cell.angle_beta   90.00
_cell.angle_gamma   90.00
#
_symmetry.space_group_name_H-M   'P 1'
#
loop_
_entity.id
_entity.type
_entity.pdbx_description
1 polymer ?
#
loop_
_entity_poly.entity_id
_entity_poly.type
_entity_poly.pdbx_seq_one_letter_code
_entity_poly.pdbx_strand_id
1 'polypeptide(L)'
;PPPGTGSPEPSPSAEQTPAIVACAAKDVEVTAVTDSDSYEAGVTPQLSISLTNKGSTDCTIDVGSTTQVFTVSSGADVWWRSTDCQENPSSMIATLAAGATVTSKVPVTWDRTRSSVETCAQENRARAPGGGASYHVAVEIGGFKGAATKQILLY
;
A
#
# COMPACT_ATOMS: atom_id res chain seq x y z
N PRO A 1 16.14 0.71 46.53
CA PRO A 1 15.67 0.72 46.02
C PRO A 1 15.54 0.85 46.08
N PRO A 2 15.68 0.73 46.16
CA PRO A 2 15.15 0.69 45.52
C PRO A 2 15.06 0.89 45.24
N PRO A 3 15.28 0.91 45.51
CA PRO A 3 14.77 1.01 44.73
C PRO A 3 14.58 1.20 44.32
N GLY A 4 14.76 1.28 44.44
CA GLY A 4 14.08 1.36 43.46
C GLY A 4 14.13 1.59 43.10
N THR A 5 14.33 1.48 43.22
CA THR A 5 13.93 1.70 42.42
C THR A 5 13.86 1.82 41.71
N GLY A 6 14.05 1.92 41.82
CA GLY A 6 13.48 1.94 40.73
C GLY A 6 13.51 2.01 40.10
N SER A 7 13.56 1.89 40.01
CA SER A 7 13.14 1.88 39.02
C SER A 7 13.08 1.93 38.28
N PRO A 8 13.13 1.95 38.30
CA PRO A 8 12.65 1.84 37.24
C PRO A 8 12.58 1.72 36.57
N GLU A 9 12.47 1.44 36.30
CA GLU A 9 11.98 1.21 35.36
C GLU A 9 11.67 1.25 34.70
N PRO A 10 11.82 1.25 34.98
CA PRO A 10 11.17 1.03 34.12
C PRO A 10 10.96 0.81 33.67
N SER A 11 10.95 0.56 33.71
CA SER A 11 10.34 0.25 33.05
C SER A 11 10.02 0.04 32.76
N PRO A 12 9.88 -0.13 32.94
CA PRO A 12 9.12 -0.53 32.42
C PRO A 12 8.82 -0.81 32.16
N SER A 13 8.87 -0.92 32.15
CA SER A 13 8.32 -1.25 31.71
C SER A 13 8.24 -1.66 31.55
N ALA A 14 8.26 -1.72 31.78
CA ALA A 14 8.13 -2.22 31.43
C ALA A 14 7.97 -2.90 31.57
N GLU A 15 7.65 -3.07 31.83
CA GLU A 15 7.52 -3.99 31.92
C GLU A 15 6.88 -4.47 31.72
N GLN A 16 6.93 -4.36 32.42
CA GLN A 16 6.13 -4.73 31.78
C GLN A 16 5.57 -5.42 30.55
N THR A 17 4.63 -5.00 29.74
CA THR A 17 4.17 -5.55 28.47
C THR A 17 5.24 -5.30 27.41
N PRO A 18 5.73 -6.35 26.74
CA PRO A 18 6.73 -6.13 25.71
C PRO A 18 6.18 -5.24 24.60
N ALA A 19 7.00 -4.35 24.08
CA ALA A 19 6.63 -3.51 22.95
C ALA A 19 6.42 -4.40 21.73
N ILE A 20 5.38 -4.11 20.93
CA ILE A 20 5.14 -4.80 19.67
C ILE A 20 6.18 -4.33 18.67
N VAL A 21 6.88 -5.27 18.04
CA VAL A 21 7.95 -4.95 17.11
C VAL A 21 7.42 -4.53 15.74
N ALA A 22 8.24 -3.81 15.01
CA ALA A 22 7.91 -3.47 13.62
C ALA A 22 7.90 -4.74 12.76
N CYS A 23 7.01 -4.76 11.76
CA CYS A 23 6.93 -5.89 10.85
C CYS A 23 8.22 -6.06 10.07
N ALA A 24 8.62 -7.31 9.86
CA ALA A 24 9.79 -7.66 9.05
C ALA A 24 9.34 -8.17 7.69
N ALA A 25 10.14 -7.90 6.66
CA ALA A 25 9.79 -8.26 5.29
C ALA A 25 9.49 -9.75 5.12
N LYS A 26 10.19 -10.60 5.86
CA LYS A 26 10.01 -12.06 5.77
C LYS A 26 8.64 -12.52 6.27
N ASP A 27 7.98 -11.70 7.08
CA ASP A 27 6.72 -12.05 7.75
C ASP A 27 5.51 -11.39 7.11
N VAL A 28 5.71 -10.49 6.16
CA VAL A 28 4.61 -9.71 5.58
C VAL A 28 4.46 -10.03 4.10
N GLU A 29 3.23 -10.36 3.72
CA GLU A 29 2.89 -10.56 2.31
C GLU A 29 2.01 -9.39 1.86
N VAL A 30 2.43 -8.73 0.77
CA VAL A 30 1.72 -7.59 0.20
C VAL A 30 1.15 -8.02 -1.14
N THR A 31 -0.14 -7.77 -1.35
CA THR A 31 -0.84 -8.19 -2.57
C THR A 31 -1.61 -7.02 -3.16
N ALA A 32 -1.47 -6.84 -4.47
CA ALA A 32 -2.27 -5.87 -5.21
C ALA A 32 -3.68 -6.42 -5.42
N VAL A 33 -4.69 -5.59 -5.15
CA VAL A 33 -6.10 -5.95 -5.30
C VAL A 33 -6.78 -4.95 -6.21
N THR A 34 -7.56 -5.45 -7.15
CA THR A 34 -8.36 -4.62 -8.05
C THR A 34 -9.81 -5.08 -7.96
N ASP A 35 -10.75 -4.16 -8.20
CA ASP A 35 -12.18 -4.50 -8.13
C ASP A 35 -12.68 -5.31 -9.32
N SER A 36 -11.86 -5.45 -10.37
CA SER A 36 -12.18 -6.28 -11.53
C SER A 36 -10.89 -6.70 -12.24
N ASP A 37 -10.98 -7.69 -13.11
CA ASP A 37 -9.87 -8.09 -13.98
C ASP A 37 -9.88 -7.35 -15.30
N SER A 38 -11.02 -6.78 -15.68
CA SER A 38 -11.16 -6.03 -16.93
C SER A 38 -12.13 -4.88 -16.72
N TYR A 39 -11.97 -3.84 -17.52
CA TYR A 39 -12.74 -2.61 -17.37
C TYR A 39 -13.22 -2.15 -18.73
N GLU A 40 -14.54 -1.94 -18.83
CA GLU A 40 -15.15 -1.39 -20.02
C GLU A 40 -14.69 0.05 -20.27
N ALA A 41 -14.92 0.55 -21.46
CA ALA A 41 -14.53 1.92 -21.81
C ALA A 41 -15.15 2.91 -20.82
N GLY A 42 -14.30 3.79 -20.27
CA GLY A 42 -14.74 4.82 -19.34
C GLY A 42 -14.85 4.37 -17.89
N VAL A 43 -14.73 3.08 -17.60
CA VAL A 43 -14.78 2.59 -16.21
C VAL A 43 -13.39 2.67 -15.60
N THR A 44 -13.29 3.29 -14.42
CA THR A 44 -12.01 3.49 -13.77
C THR A 44 -11.69 2.37 -12.77
N PRO A 45 -10.48 1.81 -12.83
CA PRO A 45 -10.06 0.79 -11.87
C PRO A 45 -9.99 1.33 -10.44
N GLN A 46 -10.43 0.52 -9.48
CA GLN A 46 -10.29 0.80 -8.06
C GLN A 46 -9.22 -0.14 -7.51
N LEU A 47 -8.18 0.44 -6.93
CA LEU A 47 -6.98 -0.28 -6.53
C LEU A 47 -6.88 -0.31 -5.01
N SER A 48 -6.51 -1.46 -4.47
CA SER A 48 -6.34 -1.64 -3.03
C SER A 48 -5.10 -2.46 -2.75
N ILE A 49 -4.68 -2.49 -1.49
CA ILE A 49 -3.55 -3.30 -1.03
C ILE A 49 -4.04 -4.23 0.07
N SER A 50 -3.67 -5.49 -0.03
CA SER A 50 -3.92 -6.48 1.01
C SER A 50 -2.60 -6.82 1.70
N LEU A 51 -2.62 -6.85 3.03
CA LEU A 51 -1.47 -7.19 3.87
C LEU A 51 -1.77 -8.42 4.69
N THR A 52 -0.86 -9.37 4.71
CA THR A 52 -0.97 -10.55 5.56
C THR A 52 0.28 -10.66 6.43
N ASN A 53 0.07 -10.83 7.74
CA ASN A 53 1.15 -11.15 8.66
C ASN A 53 1.26 -12.67 8.75
N LYS A 54 2.27 -13.23 8.11
CA LYS A 54 2.50 -14.66 8.09
C LYS A 54 3.35 -15.12 9.28
N GLY A 55 3.79 -14.18 10.11
CA GLY A 55 4.60 -14.51 11.27
C GLY A 55 3.76 -15.02 12.42
N SER A 56 4.44 -15.40 13.48
CA SER A 56 3.81 -15.96 14.67
C SER A 56 3.54 -14.92 15.74
N THR A 57 3.94 -13.67 15.53
CA THR A 57 3.75 -12.58 16.49
C THR A 57 3.11 -11.37 15.79
N ASP A 58 2.40 -10.56 16.59
CA ASP A 58 1.86 -9.30 16.09
C ASP A 58 3.02 -8.35 15.74
N CYS A 59 2.80 -7.48 14.78
CA CYS A 59 3.80 -6.47 14.41
C CYS A 59 3.13 -5.15 14.02
N THR A 60 3.90 -4.06 14.04
CA THR A 60 3.40 -2.74 13.66
C THR A 60 3.93 -2.35 12.29
N ILE A 61 3.12 -1.60 11.55
CA ILE A 61 3.47 -1.13 10.22
C ILE A 61 2.73 0.17 9.96
N ASP A 62 3.38 1.10 9.26
CA ASP A 62 2.71 2.31 8.80
C ASP A 62 1.90 1.97 7.55
N VAL A 63 0.58 2.00 7.68
CA VAL A 63 -0.35 1.71 6.58
C VAL A 63 -0.93 2.98 5.97
N GLY A 64 -0.44 4.15 6.38
CA GLY A 64 -0.94 5.42 5.90
C GLY A 64 -0.58 5.69 4.44
N SER A 65 -1.24 6.67 3.85
CA SER A 65 -1.05 7.00 2.44
C SER A 65 0.38 7.48 2.15
N THR A 66 1.11 7.96 3.17
CA THR A 66 2.52 8.33 3.01
C THR A 66 3.37 7.17 2.49
N THR A 67 3.02 5.93 2.87
CA THR A 67 3.81 4.74 2.51
C THR A 67 3.20 3.92 1.38
N GLN A 68 1.97 4.25 0.95
CA GLN A 68 1.29 3.48 -0.10
C GLN A 68 1.71 3.99 -1.46
N VAL A 69 2.16 3.09 -2.31
CA VAL A 69 2.52 3.41 -3.69
C VAL A 69 1.85 2.40 -4.61
N PHE A 70 1.05 2.90 -5.54
CA PHE A 70 0.49 2.09 -6.63
C PHE A 70 1.15 2.53 -7.92
N THR A 71 1.60 1.56 -8.71
CA THR A 71 2.22 1.84 -10.01
C THR A 71 1.51 1.01 -11.07
N VAL A 72 1.03 1.67 -12.11
CA VAL A 72 0.39 0.99 -13.25
C VAL A 72 1.33 1.10 -14.45
N SER A 73 1.65 -0.05 -15.05
CA SER A 73 2.58 -0.10 -16.18
C SER A 73 2.05 -1.03 -17.26
N SER A 74 2.53 -0.82 -18.48
CA SER A 74 2.29 -1.70 -19.61
C SER A 74 3.65 -2.04 -20.19
N GLY A 75 4.10 -3.28 -19.98
CA GLY A 75 5.48 -3.64 -20.28
C GLY A 75 6.44 -2.79 -19.46
N ALA A 76 7.42 -2.19 -20.09
CA ALA A 76 8.39 -1.32 -19.41
C ALA A 76 7.91 0.12 -19.27
N ASP A 77 6.73 0.45 -19.80
CA ASP A 77 6.22 1.82 -19.81
C ASP A 77 5.33 2.05 -18.58
N VAL A 78 5.80 2.91 -17.67
CA VAL A 78 5.04 3.28 -16.48
C VAL A 78 4.03 4.37 -16.87
N TRP A 79 2.76 4.07 -16.68
CA TRP A 79 1.69 5.00 -17.01
C TRP A 79 1.29 5.89 -15.85
N TRP A 80 1.27 5.33 -14.62
CA TRP A 80 0.70 6.06 -13.51
C TRP A 80 1.31 5.63 -12.19
N ARG A 81 1.52 6.61 -11.31
CA ARG A 81 1.92 6.36 -9.93
C ARG A 81 1.02 7.18 -9.02
N SER A 82 0.49 6.55 -8.00
CA SER A 82 -0.42 7.21 -7.07
C SER A 82 0.23 8.38 -6.33
N THR A 83 1.56 8.38 -6.20
CA THR A 83 2.28 9.43 -5.48
C THR A 83 2.53 10.69 -6.32
N ASP A 84 2.39 10.61 -7.64
CA ASP A 84 2.73 11.74 -8.52
C ASP A 84 1.88 12.97 -8.23
N CYS A 85 0.58 12.77 -8.00
CA CYS A 85 -0.36 13.87 -7.77
C CYS A 85 -1.08 13.74 -6.42
N GLN A 86 -0.45 13.04 -5.49
CA GLN A 86 -1.03 12.79 -4.18
C GLN A 86 -1.06 14.07 -3.36
N GLU A 87 -2.20 14.31 -2.68
CA GLU A 87 -2.38 15.45 -1.79
C GLU A 87 -2.60 14.96 -0.37
N ASN A 88 -2.02 15.67 0.58
CA ASN A 88 -2.23 15.45 2.01
C ASN A 88 -1.96 14.00 2.44
N PRO A 89 -0.79 13.44 2.08
CA PRO A 89 -0.46 12.10 2.57
C PRO A 89 -0.33 12.11 4.08
N SER A 90 -0.70 10.98 4.70
CA SER A 90 -0.65 10.86 6.16
C SER A 90 -0.09 9.51 6.56
N SER A 91 0.48 9.46 7.76
CA SER A 91 0.96 8.23 8.37
C SER A 91 -0.11 7.66 9.29
N MET A 92 -0.19 6.34 9.36
CA MET A 92 -1.09 5.66 10.30
C MET A 92 -0.45 4.34 10.71
N ILE A 93 0.04 4.30 11.95
CA ILE A 93 0.65 3.08 12.47
C ILE A 93 -0.47 2.14 12.92
N ALA A 94 -0.43 0.92 12.41
CA ALA A 94 -1.39 -0.11 12.76
C ALA A 94 -0.68 -1.35 13.27
N THR A 95 -1.37 -2.11 14.12
CA THR A 95 -0.90 -3.41 14.57
C THR A 95 -1.53 -4.47 13.67
N LEU A 96 -0.66 -5.30 13.10
CA LEU A 96 -1.07 -6.39 12.23
C LEU A 96 -0.94 -7.68 13.02
N ALA A 97 -2.07 -8.26 13.41
CA ALA A 97 -2.09 -9.45 14.24
C ALA A 97 -1.50 -10.64 13.50
N ALA A 98 -0.85 -11.53 14.25
CA ALA A 98 -0.26 -12.75 13.68
C ALA A 98 -1.32 -13.53 12.91
N GLY A 99 -1.03 -13.92 11.69
CA GLY A 99 -1.93 -14.69 10.83
C GLY A 99 -3.06 -13.88 10.21
N ALA A 100 -3.16 -12.58 10.50
CA ALA A 100 -4.27 -11.77 10.00
C ALA A 100 -3.97 -11.19 8.63
N THR A 101 -5.04 -11.03 7.85
CA THR A 101 -5.01 -10.32 6.57
C THR A 101 -5.92 -9.10 6.69
N VAL A 102 -5.40 -7.95 6.29
CA VAL A 102 -6.20 -6.71 6.23
C VAL A 102 -6.08 -6.12 4.83
N THR A 103 -7.17 -5.51 4.36
CA THR A 103 -7.23 -4.87 3.05
C THR A 103 -7.62 -3.42 3.25
N SER A 104 -7.04 -2.51 2.46
CA SER A 104 -7.36 -1.09 2.56
C SER A 104 -8.85 -0.87 2.34
N LYS A 105 -9.45 -0.03 3.21
CA LYS A 105 -10.91 0.19 3.20
C LYS A 105 -11.33 1.17 2.11
N VAL A 106 -10.46 2.12 1.77
CA VAL A 106 -10.76 3.14 0.76
C VAL A 106 -9.84 2.88 -0.42
N PRO A 107 -10.39 2.43 -1.55
CA PRO A 107 -9.56 2.17 -2.72
C PRO A 107 -9.04 3.46 -3.34
N VAL A 108 -7.93 3.33 -4.07
CA VAL A 108 -7.38 4.41 -4.87
C VAL A 108 -7.88 4.23 -6.30
N THR A 109 -8.41 5.30 -6.88
CA THR A 109 -8.94 5.27 -8.24
C THR A 109 -7.85 5.67 -9.23
N TRP A 110 -7.67 4.87 -10.29
CA TRP A 110 -6.86 5.26 -11.43
C TRP A 110 -7.79 5.82 -12.49
N ASP A 111 -7.57 7.07 -12.88
CA ASP A 111 -8.43 7.76 -13.83
C ASP A 111 -8.13 7.40 -15.30
N ARG A 112 -7.28 6.38 -15.53
CA ARG A 112 -6.89 5.87 -16.84
C ARG A 112 -6.08 6.88 -17.65
N THR A 113 -5.35 7.75 -16.93
CA THR A 113 -4.46 8.72 -17.58
C THR A 113 -3.03 8.52 -17.11
N ARG A 114 -2.09 9.08 -17.88
CA ARG A 114 -0.69 9.11 -17.48
C ARG A 114 -0.49 10.14 -16.38
N SER A 115 0.28 9.80 -15.35
CA SER A 115 0.58 10.73 -14.27
C SER A 115 2.00 11.26 -14.39
N SER A 116 2.20 12.47 -13.87
CA SER A 116 3.50 13.09 -13.74
C SER A 116 3.35 14.23 -12.74
N VAL A 117 4.38 14.50 -11.95
CA VAL A 117 4.31 15.58 -10.97
C VAL A 117 4.11 16.95 -11.63
N GLU A 118 4.52 17.09 -12.91
CA GLU A 118 4.36 18.35 -13.64
C GLU A 118 3.00 18.55 -14.26
N THR A 119 2.17 17.50 -14.36
CA THR A 119 0.92 17.55 -15.11
C THR A 119 -0.32 17.36 -14.26
N CYS A 120 -0.20 17.44 -12.93
CA CYS A 120 -1.32 17.16 -12.03
C CYS A 120 -2.51 18.09 -12.27
N ALA A 121 -2.26 19.35 -12.64
CA ALA A 121 -3.32 20.33 -12.87
C ALA A 121 -3.86 20.32 -14.31
N GLN A 122 -3.30 19.51 -15.20
CA GLN A 122 -3.73 19.47 -16.59
C GLN A 122 -4.95 18.58 -16.73
N GLU A 123 -5.93 19.04 -17.50
CA GLU A 123 -7.17 18.30 -17.73
C GLU A 123 -7.06 17.29 -18.87
N ASN A 124 -6.13 17.53 -19.79
CA ASN A 124 -6.02 16.72 -21.01
C ASN A 124 -4.78 15.82 -21.00
N ARG A 125 -4.50 15.21 -19.85
CA ARG A 125 -3.40 14.27 -19.76
C ARG A 125 -3.64 13.08 -20.70
N ALA A 126 -2.54 12.48 -21.18
CA ALA A 126 -2.63 11.35 -22.10
C ALA A 126 -3.44 10.21 -21.46
N ARG A 127 -4.37 9.65 -22.19
CA ARG A 127 -5.20 8.56 -21.70
C ARG A 127 -4.59 7.23 -22.09
N ALA A 128 -4.66 6.29 -21.14
CA ALA A 128 -4.16 4.94 -21.38
C ALA A 128 -5.02 4.26 -22.46
N PRO A 129 -4.40 3.64 -23.48
CA PRO A 129 -5.15 2.95 -24.52
C PRO A 129 -6.01 1.84 -23.94
N GLY A 130 -7.20 1.66 -24.55
CA GLY A 130 -8.11 0.56 -24.26
C GLY A 130 -8.04 -0.49 -25.34
N GLY A 131 -9.21 -1.09 -25.68
CA GLY A 131 -9.29 -2.09 -26.74
C GLY A 131 -8.72 -3.44 -26.36
N GLY A 132 -8.62 -3.72 -25.05
CA GLY A 132 -8.07 -4.97 -24.55
C GLY A 132 -6.60 -4.85 -24.15
N ALA A 133 -6.08 -3.63 -24.01
CA ALA A 133 -4.68 -3.43 -23.60
C ALA A 133 -4.45 -3.93 -22.20
N SER A 134 -3.29 -4.53 -21.97
CA SER A 134 -2.91 -5.17 -20.71
C SER A 134 -2.04 -4.22 -19.89
N TYR A 135 -2.39 -4.09 -18.61
CA TYR A 135 -1.65 -3.29 -17.64
C TYR A 135 -1.38 -4.11 -16.39
N HIS A 136 -0.34 -3.73 -15.67
CA HIS A 136 0.04 -4.41 -14.43
C HIS A 136 0.06 -3.40 -13.29
N VAL A 137 -0.59 -3.76 -12.19
CA VAL A 137 -0.63 -2.94 -10.97
C VAL A 137 0.37 -3.50 -9.98
N ALA A 138 1.37 -2.71 -9.65
CA ALA A 138 2.34 -3.03 -8.61
C ALA A 138 2.04 -2.17 -7.40
N VAL A 139 2.25 -2.72 -6.19
CA VAL A 139 1.94 -2.02 -4.96
C VAL A 139 3.10 -2.10 -3.98
N GLU A 140 3.16 -1.08 -3.11
CA GLU A 140 4.12 -1.03 -2.02
C GLU A 140 3.43 -0.35 -0.84
N ILE A 141 3.71 -0.83 0.37
CA ILE A 141 3.16 -0.23 1.59
C ILE A 141 4.11 -0.51 2.74
N GLY A 142 4.34 0.52 3.58
CA GLY A 142 5.22 0.39 4.76
C GLY A 142 6.65 0.04 4.40
N GLY A 143 7.09 0.28 3.18
CA GLY A 143 8.41 -0.08 2.69
C GLY A 143 8.48 -1.50 2.13
N PHE A 144 7.37 -2.24 2.08
CA PHE A 144 7.32 -3.61 1.57
C PHE A 144 6.63 -3.63 0.21
N LYS A 145 7.27 -4.28 -0.76
CA LYS A 145 6.73 -4.39 -2.13
C LYS A 145 5.90 -5.65 -2.28
N GLY A 146 4.88 -5.56 -3.12
CA GLY A 146 4.11 -6.74 -3.50
C GLY A 146 4.98 -7.75 -4.21
N ALA A 147 4.74 -9.05 -3.94
CA ALA A 147 5.52 -10.13 -4.54
C ALA A 147 5.23 -10.28 -6.03
N ALA A 148 4.04 -9.86 -6.48
CA ALA A 148 3.62 -9.97 -7.87
C ALA A 148 2.75 -8.79 -8.22
N THR A 149 2.62 -8.53 -9.53
CA THR A 149 1.70 -7.51 -10.02
C THR A 149 0.33 -8.14 -10.32
N LYS A 150 -0.71 -7.31 -10.28
CA LYS A 150 -2.05 -7.73 -10.70
C LYS A 150 -2.29 -7.25 -12.11
N GLN A 151 -2.57 -8.16 -13.02
CA GLN A 151 -2.86 -7.82 -14.41
C GLN A 151 -4.32 -7.36 -14.55
N ILE A 152 -4.53 -6.29 -15.29
CA ILE A 152 -5.86 -5.82 -15.66
C ILE A 152 -5.90 -5.51 -17.15
N LEU A 153 -7.09 -5.56 -17.72
CA LEU A 153 -7.33 -5.25 -19.14
C LEU A 153 -8.23 -4.03 -19.23
N LEU A 154 -7.87 -3.10 -20.10
CA LEU A 154 -8.69 -1.92 -20.37
C LEU A 154 -9.33 -2.02 -21.75
N TYR A 155 -10.60 -1.76 -21.79
CA TYR A 155 -11.38 -1.72 -23.04
C TYR A 155 -11.89 -0.33 -23.38
#